data_e5cbed250a9b13c4ed2073568207a383
#
_entry.id   e5cbed250a9b13c4ed2073568207a383
#
_cell.length_a   1.000
_cell.length_b   1.000
_cell.length_c   1.000
_cell.angle_alpha   90.00
_cell.angle_beta   90.00
_cell.angle_gamma   90.00
#
_symmetry.space_group_name_H-M   'P 1'
#
loop_
_entity.id
_entity.type
_entity.pdbx_description
1 polymer ?
#
loop_
_entity_poly.entity_id
_entity_poly.type
_entity_poly.pdbx_seq_one_letter_code
_entity_poly.pdbx_strand_id
1 'polypeptide(L)'
;MHHFIRPLLLAAACATPAAWATDLLQAWQAAQQNDRELAVARAAHGTAQPQRDQAAALWRPGVALTASAGLATNENEMRGAQFSAPGLGQSNGVNFATSITGGTATRWALQASQPLVNPVRSAQQQQLGLQADMTDLQWQAASQATMLRTAQRYFDVAVAQEALQVLDRQLQA
;
A
#
# COMPACT_ATOMS: atom_id res chain seq x y z
N MET A 1 -9.47 81.14 -12.47
CA MET A 1 -9.52 79.70 -12.70
C MET A 1 -8.18 79.11 -12.21
N HIS A 2 -8.16 78.54 -11.05
CA HIS A 2 -6.94 78.19 -10.35
C HIS A 2 -6.68 76.72 -10.49
N HIS A 3 -5.57 76.38 -11.15
CA HIS A 3 -5.06 75.00 -11.23
C HIS A 3 -4.26 74.65 -9.96
N PHE A 4 -4.83 73.83 -9.10
CA PHE A 4 -4.10 73.21 -7.99
C PHE A 4 -3.40 71.94 -8.46
N ILE A 5 -2.07 72.01 -8.62
CA ILE A 5 -1.21 70.87 -8.85
C ILE A 5 -0.82 70.33 -7.47
N ARG A 6 -1.32 69.15 -7.09
CA ARG A 6 -0.90 68.40 -5.92
C ARG A 6 0.35 67.62 -6.25
N PRO A 7 1.46 67.75 -5.51
CA PRO A 7 2.61 66.84 -5.65
C PRO A 7 2.30 65.50 -4.98
N LEU A 8 2.30 64.46 -5.78
CA LEU A 8 2.20 63.06 -5.31
C LEU A 8 3.58 62.66 -4.77
N LEU A 9 3.73 62.68 -3.45
CA LEU A 9 4.90 62.14 -2.74
C LEU A 9 4.91 60.61 -2.84
N LEU A 10 5.76 60.10 -3.73
CA LEU A 10 6.03 58.67 -3.87
C LEU A 10 6.96 58.24 -2.72
N ALA A 11 6.37 57.77 -1.65
CA ALA A 11 7.12 57.08 -0.55
C ALA A 11 7.53 55.69 -1.07
N ALA A 12 8.72 55.57 -1.64
CA ALA A 12 9.35 54.30 -1.92
C ALA A 12 9.73 53.65 -0.57
N ALA A 13 8.88 52.79 -0.07
CA ALA A 13 9.19 51.91 1.07
C ALA A 13 10.28 50.94 0.60
N CYS A 14 11.52 51.19 1.02
CA CYS A 14 12.59 50.22 0.95
C CYS A 14 12.25 49.03 1.87
N ALA A 15 11.54 48.07 1.32
CA ALA A 15 11.40 46.76 1.95
C ALA A 15 12.77 46.10 1.88
N THR A 16 13.60 46.31 2.90
CA THR A 16 14.78 45.49 3.13
C THR A 16 14.30 44.05 3.32
N PRO A 17 14.73 43.09 2.47
CA PRO A 17 14.48 41.71 2.77
C PRO A 17 15.12 41.44 4.13
N ALA A 18 14.31 41.22 5.15
CA ALA A 18 14.78 40.69 6.43
C ALA A 18 15.54 39.40 6.08
N ALA A 19 16.85 39.41 6.20
CA ALA A 19 17.67 38.21 6.11
C ALA A 19 17.26 37.34 7.28
N TRP A 20 16.27 36.49 7.05
CA TRP A 20 15.81 35.51 8.01
C TRP A 20 16.96 34.53 8.16
N ALA A 21 17.70 34.64 9.25
CA ALA A 21 18.65 33.63 9.64
C ALA A 21 17.82 32.35 9.80
N THR A 22 17.91 31.47 8.79
CA THR A 22 17.19 30.19 8.82
C THR A 22 17.73 29.41 10.00
N ASP A 23 16.93 29.21 11.01
CA ASP A 23 17.29 28.38 12.16
C ASP A 23 17.38 26.91 11.73
N LEU A 24 18.22 26.13 12.42
CA LEU A 24 18.37 24.69 12.19
C LEU A 24 17.02 23.97 12.23
N LEU A 25 16.12 24.39 13.12
CA LEU A 25 14.78 23.84 13.21
C LEU A 25 13.96 24.09 11.94
N GLN A 26 14.04 25.30 11.39
CA GLN A 26 13.37 25.65 10.13
C GLN A 26 13.95 24.85 8.95
N ALA A 27 15.29 24.70 8.91
CA ALA A 27 15.96 23.88 7.90
C ALA A 27 15.50 22.41 7.99
N TRP A 28 15.36 21.87 9.19
CA TRP A 28 14.83 20.53 9.42
C TRP A 28 13.36 20.41 8.98
N GLN A 29 12.51 21.35 9.33
CA GLN A 29 11.10 21.34 8.90
C GLN A 29 10.97 21.41 7.37
N ALA A 30 11.79 22.23 6.72
CA ALA A 30 11.85 22.29 5.26
C ALA A 30 12.33 20.96 4.64
N ALA A 31 13.33 20.31 5.25
CA ALA A 31 13.83 19.02 4.82
C ALA A 31 12.75 17.94 4.96
N GLN A 32 11.99 17.91 6.06
CA GLN A 32 10.89 16.96 6.25
C GLN A 32 9.81 17.03 5.15
N GLN A 33 9.62 18.20 4.56
CA GLN A 33 8.60 18.42 3.53
C GLN A 33 9.13 18.20 2.11
N ASN A 34 10.42 18.50 1.88
CA ASN A 34 10.97 18.59 0.53
C ASN A 34 12.05 17.54 0.21
N ASP A 35 12.56 16.78 1.21
CA ASP A 35 13.57 15.77 0.97
C ASP A 35 12.95 14.57 0.23
N ARG A 36 13.51 14.26 -0.95
CA ARG A 36 13.02 13.18 -1.82
C ARG A 36 13.26 11.80 -1.25
N GLU A 37 14.39 11.59 -0.58
CA GLU A 37 14.71 10.30 0.03
C GLU A 37 13.78 10.02 1.20
N LEU A 38 13.51 11.06 2.02
CA LEU A 38 12.53 10.95 3.10
C LEU A 38 11.11 10.72 2.57
N ALA A 39 10.74 11.32 1.44
CA ALA A 39 9.45 11.09 0.79
C ALA A 39 9.30 9.64 0.31
N VAL A 40 10.36 9.06 -0.28
CA VAL A 40 10.38 7.63 -0.67
C VAL A 40 10.25 6.73 0.56
N ALA A 41 11.01 7.00 1.62
CA ALA A 41 10.93 6.23 2.86
C ALA A 41 9.53 6.33 3.51
N ARG A 42 8.89 7.51 3.45
CA ARG A 42 7.51 7.70 3.93
C ARG A 42 6.51 6.90 3.12
N ALA A 43 6.66 6.88 1.78
CA ALA A 43 5.80 6.08 0.91
C ALA A 43 5.96 4.58 1.19
N ALA A 44 7.20 4.11 1.37
CA ALA A 44 7.49 2.73 1.76
C ALA A 44 6.88 2.38 3.13
N HIS A 45 7.00 3.27 4.12
CA HIS A 45 6.40 3.10 5.44
C HIS A 45 4.87 2.94 5.39
N GLY A 46 4.22 3.57 4.41
CA GLY A 46 2.78 3.40 4.17
C GLY A 46 2.35 1.96 3.90
N THR A 47 3.28 1.04 3.57
CA THR A 47 2.99 -0.39 3.37
C THR A 47 2.95 -1.21 4.67
N ALA A 48 3.43 -0.68 5.80
CA ALA A 48 3.52 -1.42 7.07
C ALA A 48 2.12 -1.83 7.58
N GLN A 49 1.17 -0.89 7.58
CA GLN A 49 -0.19 -1.19 8.04
C GLN A 49 -0.92 -2.19 7.13
N PRO A 50 -0.95 -2.04 5.80
CA PRO A 50 -1.45 -3.06 4.88
C PRO A 50 -0.84 -4.46 5.10
N GLN A 51 0.45 -4.57 5.40
CA GLN A 51 1.10 -5.85 5.71
C GLN A 51 0.54 -6.48 7.00
N ARG A 52 0.31 -5.69 8.05
CA ARG A 52 -0.34 -6.15 9.28
C ARG A 52 -1.78 -6.57 9.04
N ASP A 53 -2.51 -5.82 8.23
CA ASP A 53 -3.89 -6.16 7.86
C ASP A 53 -3.93 -7.45 7.05
N GLN A 54 -2.98 -7.66 6.14
CA GLN A 54 -2.82 -8.91 5.40
C GLN A 54 -2.50 -10.08 6.34
N ALA A 55 -1.62 -9.87 7.33
CA ALA A 55 -1.32 -10.87 8.35
C ALA A 55 -2.57 -11.28 9.14
N ALA A 56 -3.38 -10.30 9.54
CA ALA A 56 -4.64 -10.56 10.24
C ALA A 56 -5.68 -11.25 9.33
N ALA A 57 -5.68 -10.94 8.04
CA ALA A 57 -6.61 -11.50 7.07
C ALA A 57 -6.38 -12.99 6.81
N LEU A 58 -5.19 -13.55 7.10
CA LEU A 58 -4.90 -14.98 6.93
C LEU A 58 -5.83 -15.89 7.76
N TRP A 59 -6.39 -15.37 8.85
CA TRP A 59 -7.28 -16.11 9.75
C TRP A 59 -8.76 -15.75 9.57
N ARG A 60 -9.10 -14.88 8.61
CA ARG A 60 -10.49 -14.54 8.33
C ARG A 60 -11.17 -15.65 7.52
N PRO A 61 -12.49 -15.83 7.67
CA PRO A 61 -13.25 -16.74 6.81
C PRO A 61 -13.20 -16.26 5.36
N GLY A 62 -12.94 -17.19 4.46
CA GLY A 62 -13.06 -16.96 3.02
C GLY A 62 -14.38 -17.46 2.50
N VAL A 63 -15.03 -16.68 1.64
CA VAL A 63 -16.24 -17.08 0.92
C VAL A 63 -15.97 -16.98 -0.58
N ALA A 64 -16.20 -18.05 -1.30
CA ALA A 64 -16.03 -18.12 -2.74
C ALA A 64 -17.34 -18.55 -3.42
N LEU A 65 -17.75 -17.81 -4.44
CA LEU A 65 -18.83 -18.19 -5.34
C LEU A 65 -18.19 -18.58 -6.67
N THR A 66 -18.48 -19.82 -7.11
CA THR A 66 -18.04 -20.32 -8.42
C THR A 66 -19.23 -20.59 -9.29
N ALA A 67 -19.12 -20.24 -10.57
CA ALA A 67 -20.12 -20.56 -11.58
C ALA A 67 -19.42 -21.16 -12.79
N SER A 68 -19.98 -22.22 -13.34
CA SER A 68 -19.51 -22.82 -14.59
C SER A 68 -20.67 -23.13 -15.48
N ALA A 69 -20.50 -22.94 -16.79
CA ALA A 69 -21.44 -23.33 -17.81
C ALA A 69 -20.68 -24.06 -18.92
N GLY A 70 -21.26 -25.10 -19.45
CA GLY A 70 -20.63 -25.89 -20.51
C GLY A 70 -21.62 -26.83 -21.17
N LEU A 71 -21.15 -27.50 -22.22
CA LEU A 71 -21.84 -28.61 -22.81
C LEU A 71 -21.52 -29.87 -22.00
N ALA A 72 -22.53 -30.66 -21.67
CA ALA A 72 -22.38 -31.90 -20.95
C ALA A 72 -22.92 -33.06 -21.76
N THR A 73 -22.13 -34.10 -21.87
CA THR A 73 -22.56 -35.42 -22.28
C THR A 73 -22.40 -36.34 -21.07
N ASN A 74 -23.42 -37.07 -20.70
CA ASN A 74 -23.35 -38.02 -19.59
C ASN A 74 -23.90 -39.35 -20.05
N GLU A 75 -23.12 -40.37 -19.87
CA GLU A 75 -23.54 -41.76 -20.10
C GLU A 75 -23.44 -42.49 -18.76
N ASN A 76 -24.58 -43.03 -18.32
CA ASN A 76 -24.65 -43.79 -17.08
C ASN A 76 -25.16 -45.21 -17.40
N GLU A 77 -24.32 -46.18 -17.16
CA GLU A 77 -24.64 -47.60 -17.30
C GLU A 77 -24.88 -48.20 -15.91
N MET A 78 -26.05 -48.77 -15.72
CA MET A 78 -26.39 -49.49 -14.49
C MET A 78 -26.55 -50.97 -14.81
N ARG A 79 -25.81 -51.81 -14.12
CA ARG A 79 -25.84 -53.26 -14.28
C ARG A 79 -26.40 -53.91 -13.01
N GLY A 80 -27.22 -54.95 -13.21
CA GLY A 80 -27.75 -55.73 -12.10
C GLY A 80 -28.81 -55.01 -11.27
N ALA A 81 -29.50 -54.00 -11.82
CA ALA A 81 -30.55 -53.29 -11.10
C ALA A 81 -31.73 -54.19 -10.76
N GLN A 82 -32.31 -53.98 -9.60
CA GLN A 82 -33.54 -54.63 -9.15
C GLN A 82 -34.67 -53.63 -9.23
N PHE A 83 -35.73 -54.03 -9.91
CA PHE A 83 -36.95 -53.26 -9.97
C PHE A 83 -38.07 -54.04 -9.31
N SER A 84 -38.86 -53.36 -8.52
CA SER A 84 -40.07 -53.91 -7.91
C SER A 84 -41.21 -52.91 -8.11
N ALA A 85 -42.31 -53.38 -8.67
CA ALA A 85 -43.51 -52.56 -8.82
C ALA A 85 -44.73 -53.34 -8.34
N PRO A 86 -45.66 -52.67 -7.61
CA PRO A 86 -46.89 -53.30 -7.18
C PRO A 86 -47.71 -53.88 -8.38
N GLY A 87 -47.99 -55.16 -8.35
CA GLY A 87 -48.75 -55.85 -9.41
C GLY A 87 -47.94 -56.39 -10.59
N LEU A 88 -46.62 -56.03 -10.70
CA LEU A 88 -45.74 -56.47 -11.79
C LEU A 88 -44.60 -57.39 -11.33
N GLY A 89 -44.50 -57.63 -10.01
CA GLY A 89 -43.48 -58.50 -9.45
C GLY A 89 -42.11 -57.82 -9.33
N GLN A 90 -41.04 -58.63 -9.11
CA GLN A 90 -39.66 -58.23 -9.02
C GLN A 90 -38.89 -58.66 -10.26
N SER A 91 -38.09 -57.77 -10.82
CA SER A 91 -37.16 -58.07 -11.87
C SER A 91 -35.75 -57.81 -11.37
N ASN A 92 -34.86 -58.81 -11.42
CA ASN A 92 -33.48 -58.77 -10.94
C ASN A 92 -32.52 -58.85 -12.12
N GLY A 93 -31.39 -58.18 -12.02
CA GLY A 93 -30.32 -58.28 -12.99
C GLY A 93 -30.55 -57.47 -14.26
N VAL A 94 -31.38 -56.45 -14.22
CA VAL A 94 -31.65 -55.62 -15.39
C VAL A 94 -30.50 -54.66 -15.64
N ASN A 95 -30.00 -54.69 -16.86
CA ASN A 95 -28.98 -53.73 -17.31
C ASN A 95 -29.68 -52.66 -18.14
N PHE A 96 -29.41 -51.37 -17.81
CA PHE A 96 -29.86 -50.27 -18.65
C PHE A 96 -28.81 -49.17 -18.71
N ALA A 97 -28.73 -48.51 -19.83
CA ALA A 97 -27.90 -47.34 -20.05
C ALA A 97 -28.80 -46.14 -20.28
N THR A 98 -28.42 -45.04 -19.63
CA THR A 98 -29.06 -43.74 -19.86
C THR A 98 -27.98 -42.80 -20.37
N SER A 99 -28.18 -42.27 -21.59
CA SER A 99 -27.26 -41.29 -22.15
C SER A 99 -27.97 -39.95 -22.35
N ILE A 100 -27.30 -38.87 -21.98
CA ILE A 100 -27.69 -37.51 -22.29
C ILE A 100 -26.64 -36.97 -23.25
N THR A 101 -27.02 -36.76 -24.50
CA THR A 101 -26.12 -36.26 -25.52
C THR A 101 -26.50 -34.84 -25.91
N GLY A 102 -25.54 -33.90 -25.79
CA GLY A 102 -25.72 -32.52 -26.23
C GLY A 102 -26.54 -31.62 -25.30
N GLY A 103 -26.51 -31.88 -24.00
CA GLY A 103 -27.10 -30.98 -22.98
C GLY A 103 -26.23 -29.82 -22.60
N THR A 104 -26.84 -28.71 -22.17
CA THR A 104 -26.15 -27.63 -21.46
C THR A 104 -26.18 -27.89 -19.95
N ALA A 105 -25.03 -27.75 -19.28
CA ALA A 105 -24.94 -27.86 -17.82
C ALA A 105 -24.50 -26.55 -17.25
N THR A 106 -25.19 -26.06 -16.23
CA THR A 106 -24.74 -24.94 -15.40
C THR A 106 -24.57 -25.43 -13.98
N ARG A 107 -23.48 -24.99 -13.33
CA ARG A 107 -23.19 -25.32 -11.93
C ARG A 107 -22.85 -24.07 -11.18
N TRP A 108 -23.44 -23.92 -10.03
CA TRP A 108 -23.15 -22.86 -9.07
C TRP A 108 -22.72 -23.51 -7.75
N ALA A 109 -21.64 -23.01 -7.15
CA ALA A 109 -21.22 -23.48 -5.84
C ALA A 109 -20.82 -22.29 -4.99
N LEU A 110 -21.37 -22.21 -3.78
CA LEU A 110 -20.97 -21.28 -2.73
C LEU A 110 -20.19 -22.10 -1.68
N GLN A 111 -18.94 -21.71 -1.47
CA GLN A 111 -18.06 -22.33 -0.49
C GLN A 111 -17.61 -21.31 0.55
N ALA A 112 -17.75 -21.67 1.82
CA ALA A 112 -17.18 -20.94 2.94
C ALA A 112 -16.12 -21.80 3.61
N SER A 113 -14.96 -21.22 3.92
CA SER A 113 -13.86 -21.92 4.60
C SER A 113 -13.27 -21.03 5.69
N GLN A 114 -13.08 -21.63 6.89
CA GLN A 114 -12.45 -20.96 8.04
C GLN A 114 -11.27 -21.81 8.49
N PRO A 115 -10.02 -21.27 8.41
CA PRO A 115 -8.89 -21.97 8.97
C PRO A 115 -8.95 -21.93 10.51
N LEU A 116 -8.88 -23.09 11.15
CA LEU A 116 -8.89 -23.18 12.62
C LEU A 116 -7.47 -23.43 13.17
N VAL A 117 -6.72 -24.32 12.53
CA VAL A 117 -5.34 -24.65 12.88
C VAL A 117 -4.54 -24.80 11.60
N ASN A 118 -3.49 -23.97 11.44
CA ASN A 118 -2.60 -24.05 10.29
C ASN A 118 -1.22 -23.47 10.63
N PRO A 119 -0.20 -24.32 10.91
CA PRO A 119 1.14 -23.85 11.26
C PRO A 119 1.80 -22.98 10.17
N VAL A 120 1.52 -23.28 8.89
CA VAL A 120 2.06 -22.49 7.76
C VAL A 120 1.50 -21.07 7.77
N ARG A 121 0.21 -20.91 8.04
CA ARG A 121 -0.43 -19.57 8.16
C ARG A 121 0.09 -18.82 9.38
N SER A 122 0.35 -19.50 10.49
CA SER A 122 0.98 -18.88 11.66
C SER A 122 2.37 -18.33 11.35
N ALA A 123 3.19 -19.13 10.66
CA ALA A 123 4.52 -18.68 10.23
C ALA A 123 4.44 -17.52 9.24
N GLN A 124 3.52 -17.55 8.28
CA GLN A 124 3.29 -16.49 7.32
C GLN A 124 2.79 -15.20 7.99
N GLN A 125 1.92 -15.30 9.00
CA GLN A 125 1.48 -14.17 9.80
C GLN A 125 2.63 -13.50 10.52
N GLN A 126 3.49 -14.29 11.17
CA GLN A 126 4.69 -13.78 11.83
C GLN A 126 5.64 -13.12 10.84
N GLN A 127 5.86 -13.72 9.67
CA GLN A 127 6.70 -13.16 8.62
C GLN A 127 6.19 -11.77 8.17
N LEU A 128 4.90 -11.64 7.89
CA LEU A 128 4.28 -10.35 7.50
C LEU A 128 4.38 -9.32 8.62
N GLY A 129 4.20 -9.74 9.88
CA GLY A 129 4.39 -8.87 11.04
C GLY A 129 5.82 -8.33 11.13
N LEU A 130 6.81 -9.22 11.03
CA LEU A 130 8.22 -8.83 11.04
C LEU A 130 8.59 -7.93 9.86
N GLN A 131 8.02 -8.15 8.66
CA GLN A 131 8.22 -7.27 7.52
C GLN A 131 7.67 -5.86 7.78
N ALA A 132 6.50 -5.75 8.41
CA ALA A 132 5.93 -4.47 8.81
C ALA A 132 6.82 -3.75 9.83
N ASP A 133 7.34 -4.48 10.83
CA ASP A 133 8.24 -3.93 11.84
C ASP A 133 9.58 -3.47 11.22
N MET A 134 10.13 -4.23 10.27
CA MET A 134 11.30 -3.80 9.49
C MET A 134 11.03 -2.49 8.73
N THR A 135 9.85 -2.34 8.15
CA THR A 135 9.45 -1.12 7.43
C THR A 135 9.37 0.09 8.37
N ASP A 136 8.87 -0.10 9.60
CA ASP A 136 8.85 0.95 10.64
C ASP A 136 10.27 1.36 11.05
N LEU A 137 11.16 0.39 11.26
CA LEU A 137 12.56 0.65 11.61
C LEU A 137 13.32 1.37 10.47
N GLN A 138 13.07 0.98 9.22
CA GLN A 138 13.64 1.66 8.04
C GLN A 138 13.19 3.12 7.95
N TRP A 139 11.93 3.40 8.25
CA TRP A 139 11.42 4.77 8.35
C TRP A 139 12.14 5.58 9.44
N GLN A 140 12.30 5.01 10.63
CA GLN A 140 13.04 5.66 11.72
C GLN A 140 14.50 5.96 11.33
N ALA A 141 15.18 4.99 10.71
CA ALA A 141 16.54 5.15 10.24
C ALA A 141 16.67 6.25 9.17
N ALA A 142 15.74 6.28 8.19
CA ALA A 142 15.73 7.31 7.16
C ALA A 142 15.47 8.71 7.74
N SER A 143 14.57 8.82 8.72
CA SER A 143 14.28 10.07 9.40
C SER A 143 15.51 10.59 10.17
N GLN A 144 16.21 9.72 10.90
CA GLN A 144 17.45 10.07 11.61
C GLN A 144 18.57 10.46 10.65
N ALA A 145 18.75 9.71 9.56
CA ALA A 145 19.76 10.03 8.55
C ALA A 145 19.51 11.39 7.89
N THR A 146 18.26 11.71 7.57
CA THR A 146 17.88 13.01 7.02
C THR A 146 18.12 14.14 8.03
N MET A 147 17.81 13.92 9.31
CA MET A 147 18.10 14.90 10.37
C MET A 147 19.60 15.20 10.46
N LEU A 148 20.44 14.16 10.52
CA LEU A 148 21.88 14.31 10.59
C LEU A 148 22.45 15.02 9.36
N ARG A 149 22.02 14.62 8.16
CA ARG A 149 22.42 15.24 6.89
C ARG A 149 22.01 16.72 6.85
N THR A 150 20.82 17.06 7.30
CA THR A 150 20.35 18.45 7.37
C THR A 150 21.21 19.27 8.32
N ALA A 151 21.51 18.74 9.51
CA ALA A 151 22.39 19.43 10.48
C ALA A 151 23.80 19.63 9.91
N GLN A 152 24.39 18.61 9.29
CA GLN A 152 25.71 18.72 8.64
C GLN A 152 25.70 19.82 7.58
N ARG A 153 24.72 19.81 6.66
CA ARG A 153 24.62 20.84 5.60
C ARG A 153 24.39 22.25 6.15
N TYR A 154 23.62 22.36 7.23
CA TYR A 154 23.42 23.63 7.90
C TYR A 154 24.75 24.22 8.44
N PHE A 155 25.54 23.42 9.13
CA PHE A 155 26.84 23.85 9.63
C PHE A 155 27.87 24.08 8.51
N ASP A 156 27.87 23.27 7.45
CA ASP A 156 28.71 23.49 6.26
C ASP A 156 28.46 24.87 5.64
N VAL A 157 27.18 25.26 5.53
CA VAL A 157 26.80 26.59 5.01
C VAL A 157 27.26 27.70 5.97
N ALA A 158 27.07 27.53 7.29
CA ALA A 158 27.48 28.52 8.26
C ALA A 158 29.01 28.75 8.23
N VAL A 159 29.80 27.68 8.16
CA VAL A 159 31.26 27.76 8.03
C VAL A 159 31.65 28.42 6.72
N ALA A 160 31.00 28.09 5.60
CA ALA A 160 31.30 28.71 4.31
C ALA A 160 30.99 30.23 4.30
N GLN A 161 29.89 30.63 4.94
CA GLN A 161 29.53 32.04 5.08
C GLN A 161 30.58 32.82 5.91
N GLU A 162 31.07 32.26 7.02
CA GLU A 162 32.09 32.87 7.82
C GLU A 162 33.43 33.00 7.04
N ALA A 163 33.79 31.96 6.29
CA ALA A 163 34.98 31.98 5.43
C ALA A 163 34.90 33.09 4.36
N LEU A 164 33.74 33.26 3.74
CA LEU A 164 33.52 34.36 2.78
C LEU A 164 33.68 35.73 3.43
N GLN A 165 33.11 35.93 4.61
CA GLN A 165 33.26 37.21 5.33
C GLN A 165 34.73 37.53 5.66
N VAL A 166 35.53 36.52 6.02
CA VAL A 166 36.98 36.70 6.30
C VAL A 166 37.70 37.11 5.01
N LEU A 167 37.43 36.43 3.90
CA LEU A 167 38.03 36.75 2.59
C LEU A 167 37.66 38.16 2.12
N ASP A 168 36.41 38.56 2.26
CA ASP A 168 35.97 39.90 1.90
C ASP A 168 36.66 40.99 2.70
N ARG A 169 36.88 40.79 4.01
CA ARG A 169 37.64 41.71 4.84
C ARG A 169 39.13 41.79 4.43
N GLN A 170 39.74 40.67 4.01
CA GLN A 170 41.11 40.65 3.51
C GLN A 170 41.27 41.37 2.17
N LEU A 171 40.28 41.33 1.31
CA LEU A 171 40.29 42.03 0.02
C LEU A 171 40.07 43.54 0.16
N GLN A 172 39.50 44.01 1.27
CA GLN A 172 39.24 45.43 1.54
C GLN A 172 40.39 46.10 2.32
N ALA A 173 41.32 45.34 2.85
CA ALA A 173 42.51 45.82 3.58
C ALA A 173 43.73 46.00 2.66
#